data_21734ca021f7e715f688deb972b5330c
#
_entry.id   21734ca021f7e715f688deb972b5330c
#
_cell.length_a   1.000
_cell.length_b   1.000
_cell.length_c   1.000
_cell.angle_alpha   90.00
_cell.angle_beta   90.00
_cell.angle_gamma   90.00
#
_symmetry.space_group_name_H-M   'P 1'
#
loop_
_entity.id
_entity.type
_entity.pdbx_description
1 polymer ?
#
loop_
_entity_poly.entity_id
_entity_poly.type
_entity_poly.pdbx_seq_one_letter_code
_entity_poly.pdbx_strand_id
1 'polypeptide(L)'
;MGSLVQVQPGEQLKAATERLSCFILSRTIDQNQMELITVGTVAFDRIETPFGVAEKTVGGAATYISLAASCYLEKMGLISVVGDDFPPAVMKQLEERGVDLQGLEVLKGKESFFWAGRYHYDMNTRDTLETRLNVLLELDPVLPEAYRSAPYVMLGNLDPVVQGKVLDQMNERPALVVMDTMNFWMDSAMDKLKEVIARVDILTINDAEARQLSGEHSLVKAANKILAMGPKYLVVKKGEHGALLFGQDRVFFAPALPLEDIIDPTGAGDTFAGGFIGYLARTKDHSFDNLKRAIIIGSAMASFTCEKFGIERIIEVSREDIDERVQQFVDLVDFDIELVEG
;
A
#
# COMPACT_ATOMS: atom_id res chain seq x y z
N MET A 1 -50.59 2.36 -8.22
CA MET A 1 -50.00 2.12 -6.90
C MET A 1 -48.90 1.06 -7.09
N GLY A 2 -47.69 1.47 -7.31
CA GLY A 2 -46.52 0.58 -7.40
C GLY A 2 -45.84 0.53 -6.04
N SER A 3 -45.83 -0.64 -5.42
CA SER A 3 -45.12 -0.85 -4.17
C SER A 3 -43.60 -0.72 -4.43
N LEU A 4 -42.97 0.29 -3.88
CA LEU A 4 -41.53 0.37 -3.74
C LEU A 4 -41.14 -0.77 -2.77
N VAL A 5 -40.43 -1.78 -3.28
CA VAL A 5 -39.79 -2.78 -2.45
C VAL A 5 -38.57 -2.08 -1.83
N GLN A 6 -38.66 -1.70 -0.56
CA GLN A 6 -37.51 -1.30 0.25
C GLN A 6 -36.66 -2.54 0.51
N VAL A 7 -35.55 -2.64 -0.19
CA VAL A 7 -34.53 -3.65 0.11
C VAL A 7 -33.77 -3.15 1.32
N GLN A 8 -33.72 -3.93 2.39
CA GLN A 8 -33.03 -3.63 3.64
C GLN A 8 -31.52 -3.40 3.36
N PRO A 9 -30.87 -2.41 3.97
CA PRO A 9 -29.45 -2.12 3.77
C PRO A 9 -28.55 -3.33 3.96
N GLY A 10 -28.82 -4.20 4.92
CA GLY A 10 -28.08 -5.44 5.17
C GLY A 10 -28.17 -6.49 4.04
N GLU A 11 -29.27 -6.55 3.29
CA GLU A 11 -29.39 -7.44 2.13
C GLU A 11 -28.64 -6.91 0.90
N GLN A 12 -28.57 -5.59 0.73
CA GLN A 12 -27.75 -4.99 -0.34
C GLN A 12 -26.26 -5.18 -0.08
N LEU A 13 -25.82 -5.12 1.17
CA LEU A 13 -24.44 -5.36 1.56
C LEU A 13 -24.05 -6.85 1.46
N LYS A 14 -24.91 -7.78 1.93
CA LYS A 14 -24.71 -9.22 1.73
C LYS A 14 -24.60 -9.58 0.25
N ALA A 15 -25.50 -9.04 -0.57
CA ALA A 15 -25.46 -9.23 -2.02
C ALA A 15 -24.22 -8.57 -2.66
N ALA A 16 -23.68 -7.48 -2.09
CA ALA A 16 -22.42 -6.87 -2.52
C ALA A 16 -21.21 -7.72 -2.13
N THR A 17 -21.20 -8.31 -0.94
CA THR A 17 -20.12 -9.22 -0.47
C THR A 17 -20.12 -10.53 -1.24
N GLU A 18 -21.31 -11.12 -1.48
CA GLU A 18 -21.47 -12.32 -2.31
C GLU A 18 -21.12 -12.04 -3.80
N ARG A 19 -21.45 -10.87 -4.32
CA ARG A 19 -21.01 -10.44 -5.67
C ARG A 19 -19.53 -10.18 -5.73
N LEU A 20 -18.89 -9.66 -4.66
CA LEU A 20 -17.44 -9.51 -4.57
C LEU A 20 -16.74 -10.86 -4.60
N SER A 21 -17.18 -11.83 -3.79
CA SER A 21 -16.60 -13.18 -3.76
C SER A 21 -16.82 -13.92 -5.10
N CYS A 22 -17.99 -13.79 -5.72
CA CYS A 22 -18.31 -14.41 -7.01
C CYS A 22 -17.59 -13.72 -8.19
N PHE A 23 -17.40 -12.40 -8.15
CA PHE A 23 -16.72 -11.63 -9.20
C PHE A 23 -15.19 -11.88 -9.24
N ILE A 24 -14.59 -12.17 -8.09
CA ILE A 24 -13.17 -12.51 -7.97
C ILE A 24 -12.88 -13.89 -8.57
N LEU A 25 -13.85 -14.81 -8.62
CA LEU A 25 -13.68 -16.20 -9.06
C LEU A 25 -13.91 -16.46 -10.57
N SER A 26 -14.40 -15.51 -11.38
CA SER A 26 -14.97 -15.83 -12.70
C SER A 26 -14.26 -15.31 -13.94
N ARG A 27 -13.02 -14.80 -13.87
CA ARG A 27 -12.29 -14.40 -15.09
C ARG A 27 -11.09 -15.31 -15.35
N THR A 28 -11.08 -15.97 -16.51
CA THR A 28 -9.87 -16.54 -17.14
C THR A 28 -8.89 -15.40 -17.40
N ILE A 29 -7.90 -15.26 -16.52
CA ILE A 29 -6.75 -14.35 -16.70
C ILE A 29 -5.77 -15.09 -17.60
N ASP A 30 -5.15 -14.40 -18.52
CA ASP A 30 -3.98 -14.91 -19.24
C ASP A 30 -2.89 -15.15 -18.18
N GLN A 31 -2.67 -16.40 -17.78
CA GLN A 31 -1.77 -16.80 -16.69
C GLN A 31 -0.30 -16.37 -16.90
N ASN A 32 0.02 -15.79 -18.07
CA ASN A 32 1.37 -15.32 -18.39
C ASN A 32 1.57 -13.81 -18.29
N GLN A 33 0.51 -13.01 -18.14
CA GLN A 33 0.64 -11.56 -18.12
C GLN A 33 0.99 -11.05 -16.72
N MET A 34 2.05 -10.21 -16.63
CA MET A 34 2.37 -9.45 -15.43
C MET A 34 1.24 -8.45 -15.12
N GLU A 35 0.61 -8.58 -13.95
CA GLU A 35 -0.54 -7.74 -13.57
C GLU A 35 -0.10 -6.45 -12.90
N LEU A 36 0.92 -6.52 -12.05
CA LEU A 36 1.45 -5.41 -11.26
C LEU A 36 2.97 -5.50 -11.20
N ILE A 37 3.66 -4.37 -11.26
CA ILE A 37 5.04 -4.27 -10.79
C ILE A 37 5.15 -3.33 -9.60
N THR A 38 6.01 -3.68 -8.66
CA THR A 38 6.32 -2.90 -7.47
C THR A 38 7.80 -2.58 -7.42
N VAL A 39 8.17 -1.32 -7.24
CA VAL A 39 9.53 -0.91 -6.91
C VAL A 39 9.56 -0.35 -5.49
N GLY A 40 10.57 -0.71 -4.71
CA GLY A 40 10.71 -0.25 -3.33
C GLY A 40 11.85 -0.98 -2.61
N THR A 41 12.02 -0.71 -1.33
CA THR A 41 13.03 -1.38 -0.52
C THR A 41 12.63 -2.82 -0.18
N VAL A 42 13.62 -3.72 -0.19
CA VAL A 42 13.61 -5.00 0.50
C VAL A 42 14.68 -4.90 1.56
N ALA A 43 14.34 -5.13 2.83
CA ALA A 43 15.12 -4.63 3.95
C ALA A 43 15.19 -5.60 5.13
N PHE A 44 16.10 -5.28 6.03
CA PHE A 44 16.00 -5.68 7.43
C PHE A 44 15.65 -4.47 8.29
N ASP A 45 14.78 -4.68 9.26
CA ASP A 45 14.39 -3.69 10.24
C ASP A 45 14.74 -4.14 11.67
N ARG A 46 15.18 -3.18 12.50
CA ARG A 46 15.22 -3.30 13.96
C ARG A 46 14.15 -2.38 14.53
N ILE A 47 13.23 -2.96 15.26
CA ILE A 47 12.04 -2.25 15.70
C ILE A 47 11.96 -2.32 17.22
N GLU A 48 11.90 -1.15 17.87
CA GLU A 48 11.61 -1.04 19.30
C GLU A 48 10.21 -0.46 19.46
N THR A 49 9.39 -1.13 20.26
CA THR A 49 8.07 -0.62 20.67
C THR A 49 7.94 -0.71 22.19
N PRO A 50 6.96 -0.05 22.81
CA PRO A 50 6.68 -0.23 24.24
C PRO A 50 6.38 -1.69 24.64
N PHE A 51 6.06 -2.55 23.67
CA PHE A 51 5.65 -3.94 23.88
C PHE A 51 6.75 -4.96 23.59
N GLY A 52 7.86 -4.54 22.97
CA GLY A 52 8.97 -5.45 22.68
C GLY A 52 9.99 -4.88 21.69
N VAL A 53 10.98 -5.72 21.39
CA VAL A 53 12.05 -5.40 20.44
C VAL A 53 12.24 -6.57 19.48
N ALA A 54 12.22 -6.27 18.18
CA ALA A 54 12.67 -7.18 17.13
C ALA A 54 14.04 -6.68 16.63
N GLU A 55 15.11 -7.45 16.92
CA GLU A 55 16.49 -7.02 16.63
C GLU A 55 16.84 -7.06 15.13
N LYS A 56 16.27 -8.00 14.39
CA LYS A 56 16.44 -8.12 12.94
C LYS A 56 15.24 -8.87 12.36
N THR A 57 14.35 -8.15 11.72
CA THR A 57 13.19 -8.73 11.04
C THR A 57 13.20 -8.32 9.56
N VAL A 58 12.53 -9.09 8.73
CA VAL A 58 12.36 -8.74 7.31
C VAL A 58 11.32 -7.64 7.19
N GLY A 59 11.64 -6.63 6.39
CA GLY A 59 10.79 -5.49 6.12
C GLY A 59 11.05 -4.91 4.73
N GLY A 60 10.82 -3.61 4.62
CA GLY A 60 10.96 -2.86 3.38
C GLY A 60 9.66 -2.74 2.58
N ALA A 61 9.49 -1.57 1.96
CA ALA A 61 8.25 -1.18 1.28
C ALA A 61 7.80 -2.19 0.23
N ALA A 62 8.70 -2.64 -0.66
CA ALA A 62 8.35 -3.60 -1.71
C ALA A 62 7.96 -4.97 -1.15
N THR A 63 8.53 -5.38 -0.02
CA THR A 63 8.16 -6.64 0.64
C THR A 63 6.73 -6.63 1.12
N TYR A 64 6.35 -5.61 1.92
CA TYR A 64 4.98 -5.47 2.43
C TYR A 64 3.95 -5.27 1.32
N ILE A 65 4.25 -4.39 0.36
CA ILE A 65 3.38 -4.15 -0.80
C ILE A 65 3.13 -5.46 -1.55
N SER A 66 4.20 -6.21 -1.85
CA SER A 66 4.09 -7.46 -2.62
C SER A 66 3.30 -8.52 -1.88
N LEU A 67 3.54 -8.71 -0.58
CA LEU A 67 2.79 -9.67 0.23
C LEU A 67 1.30 -9.31 0.31
N ALA A 68 0.96 -8.04 0.48
CA ALA A 68 -0.43 -7.62 0.53
C ALA A 68 -1.13 -7.73 -0.84
N ALA A 69 -0.46 -7.32 -1.92
CA ALA A 69 -1.03 -7.39 -3.27
C ALA A 69 -1.20 -8.83 -3.76
N SER A 70 -0.32 -9.77 -3.34
CA SER A 70 -0.41 -11.19 -3.68
C SER A 70 -1.68 -11.88 -3.16
N CYS A 71 -2.36 -11.28 -2.18
CA CYS A 71 -3.68 -11.75 -1.74
C CYS A 71 -4.78 -11.54 -2.80
N TYR A 72 -4.52 -10.72 -3.82
CA TYR A 72 -5.48 -10.34 -4.87
C TYR A 72 -5.02 -10.72 -6.27
N LEU A 73 -3.72 -10.88 -6.48
CA LEU A 73 -3.10 -11.09 -7.80
C LEU A 73 -2.33 -12.41 -7.84
N GLU A 74 -2.35 -13.06 -9.00
CA GLU A 74 -1.65 -14.32 -9.20
C GLU A 74 -0.20 -14.12 -9.65
N LYS A 75 0.09 -12.98 -10.33
CA LYS A 75 1.42 -12.69 -10.85
C LYS A 75 1.76 -11.21 -10.77
N MET A 76 2.84 -10.92 -10.06
CA MET A 76 3.36 -9.57 -9.93
C MET A 76 4.89 -9.58 -9.90
N GLY A 77 5.52 -8.49 -10.34
CA GLY A 77 6.97 -8.32 -10.36
C GLY A 77 7.47 -7.43 -9.24
N LEU A 78 8.59 -7.79 -8.64
CA LEU A 78 9.27 -6.99 -7.63
C LEU A 78 10.58 -6.46 -8.18
N ILE A 79 10.83 -5.15 -8.01
CA ILE A 79 12.05 -4.45 -8.42
C ILE A 79 12.71 -3.89 -7.19
N SER A 80 13.90 -4.38 -6.85
CA SER A 80 14.69 -3.95 -5.70
C SER A 80 16.12 -4.48 -5.80
N VAL A 81 16.90 -4.28 -4.74
CA VAL A 81 18.24 -4.85 -4.57
C VAL A 81 18.43 -5.31 -3.13
N VAL A 82 19.11 -6.44 -2.96
CA VAL A 82 19.47 -7.00 -1.65
C VAL A 82 20.94 -7.44 -1.67
N GLY A 83 21.54 -7.59 -0.50
CA GLY A 83 22.81 -8.29 -0.32
C GLY A 83 22.61 -9.80 -0.28
N ASP A 84 23.72 -10.53 -0.30
CA ASP A 84 23.70 -11.99 -0.12
C ASP A 84 23.45 -12.44 1.34
N ASP A 85 23.27 -11.48 2.24
CA ASP A 85 22.79 -11.69 3.62
C ASP A 85 21.26 -11.85 3.71
N PHE A 86 20.52 -11.58 2.61
CA PHE A 86 19.05 -11.68 2.62
C PHE A 86 18.60 -13.14 2.55
N PRO A 87 17.64 -13.59 3.41
CA PRO A 87 17.31 -15.00 3.56
C PRO A 87 16.69 -15.61 2.28
N PRO A 88 17.27 -16.66 1.69
CA PRO A 88 16.65 -17.35 0.55
C PRO A 88 15.26 -17.92 0.84
N ALA A 89 14.98 -18.26 2.11
CA ALA A 89 13.67 -18.75 2.52
C ALA A 89 12.56 -17.69 2.33
N VAL A 90 12.87 -16.41 2.56
CA VAL A 90 11.91 -15.30 2.35
C VAL A 90 11.70 -15.06 0.86
N MET A 91 12.77 -15.13 0.05
CA MET A 91 12.65 -15.03 -1.41
C MET A 91 11.71 -16.14 -1.93
N LYS A 92 11.91 -17.37 -1.47
CA LYS A 92 11.05 -18.51 -1.83
C LYS A 92 9.58 -18.29 -1.42
N GLN A 93 9.34 -17.75 -0.22
CA GLN A 93 7.97 -17.42 0.23
C GLN A 93 7.30 -16.36 -0.65
N LEU A 94 8.03 -15.37 -1.14
CA LEU A 94 7.53 -14.39 -2.10
C LEU A 94 7.17 -15.07 -3.43
N GLU A 95 8.06 -15.93 -3.96
CA GLU A 95 7.81 -16.68 -5.20
C GLU A 95 6.59 -17.60 -5.08
N GLU A 96 6.42 -18.30 -3.96
CA GLU A 96 5.26 -19.16 -3.68
C GLU A 96 3.94 -18.38 -3.65
N ARG A 97 3.99 -17.06 -3.42
CA ARG A 97 2.85 -16.15 -3.50
C ARG A 97 2.68 -15.47 -4.85
N GLY A 98 3.39 -15.91 -5.89
CA GLY A 98 3.27 -15.37 -7.24
C GLY A 98 4.07 -14.08 -7.48
N VAL A 99 5.01 -13.74 -6.59
CA VAL A 99 5.93 -12.61 -6.78
C VAL A 99 7.10 -13.05 -7.64
N ASP A 100 7.19 -12.53 -8.85
CA ASP A 100 8.33 -12.74 -9.74
C ASP A 100 9.51 -11.87 -9.28
N LEU A 101 10.65 -12.52 -9.01
CA LEU A 101 11.86 -11.87 -8.49
C LEU A 101 12.93 -11.58 -9.56
N GLN A 102 12.60 -11.67 -10.86
CA GLN A 102 13.55 -11.33 -11.92
C GLN A 102 14.06 -9.88 -11.85
N GLY A 103 13.29 -8.98 -11.22
CA GLY A 103 13.67 -7.59 -10.97
C GLY A 103 14.41 -7.37 -9.63
N LEU A 104 14.64 -8.43 -8.83
CA LEU A 104 15.38 -8.35 -7.57
C LEU A 104 16.85 -8.70 -7.81
N GLU A 105 17.73 -7.71 -7.69
CA GLU A 105 19.17 -7.91 -7.80
C GLU A 105 19.77 -8.38 -6.48
N VAL A 106 20.66 -9.38 -6.52
CA VAL A 106 21.41 -9.86 -5.34
C VAL A 106 22.87 -9.56 -5.48
N LEU A 107 23.40 -8.63 -4.67
CA LEU A 107 24.79 -8.18 -4.70
C LEU A 107 25.65 -9.01 -3.73
N LYS A 108 26.58 -9.80 -4.27
CA LYS A 108 27.47 -10.65 -3.49
C LYS A 108 28.47 -9.85 -2.64
N GLY A 109 28.68 -10.31 -1.40
CA GLY A 109 29.61 -9.72 -0.45
C GLY A 109 29.17 -8.37 0.08
N LYS A 110 27.87 -8.04 -0.04
CA LYS A 110 27.29 -6.78 0.45
C LYS A 110 26.12 -7.05 1.38
N GLU A 111 25.82 -6.06 2.21
CA GLU A 111 24.69 -6.09 3.15
C GLU A 111 23.44 -5.45 2.53
N SER A 112 22.30 -6.03 2.82
CA SER A 112 20.98 -5.48 2.49
C SER A 112 20.74 -4.16 3.21
N PHE A 113 19.80 -3.36 2.70
CA PHE A 113 19.33 -2.15 3.37
C PHE A 113 18.86 -2.48 4.79
N PHE A 114 19.19 -1.62 5.74
CA PHE A 114 18.83 -1.76 7.14
C PHE A 114 18.27 -0.45 7.70
N TRP A 115 17.17 -0.57 8.42
CA TRP A 115 16.58 0.54 9.17
C TRP A 115 16.33 0.14 10.61
N ALA A 116 16.54 1.08 11.54
CA ALA A 116 16.19 0.91 12.94
C ALA A 116 15.31 2.07 13.41
N GLY A 117 14.19 1.75 14.04
CA GLY A 117 13.25 2.72 14.55
C GLY A 117 12.72 2.36 15.93
N ARG A 118 12.31 3.41 16.66
CA ARG A 118 11.63 3.28 17.96
C ARG A 118 10.29 3.99 17.90
N TYR A 119 9.23 3.25 18.21
CA TYR A 119 7.89 3.81 18.34
C TYR A 119 7.65 4.32 19.76
N HIS A 120 6.97 5.46 19.84
CA HIS A 120 6.47 6.01 21.10
C HIS A 120 5.22 5.26 21.56
N TYR A 121 4.75 5.58 22.77
CA TYR A 121 3.60 4.88 23.37
C TYR A 121 2.30 5.03 22.57
N ASP A 122 2.18 6.10 21.77
CA ASP A 122 1.04 6.34 20.85
C ASP A 122 1.06 5.44 19.62
N MET A 123 2.11 4.65 19.39
CA MET A 123 2.32 3.75 18.23
C MET A 123 2.21 4.43 16.86
N ASN A 124 2.07 5.75 16.82
CA ASN A 124 2.03 6.56 15.59
C ASN A 124 3.32 7.39 15.40
N THR A 125 3.87 7.89 16.50
CA THR A 125 5.12 8.66 16.51
C THR A 125 6.31 7.72 16.58
N ARG A 126 7.30 7.94 15.70
CA ARG A 126 8.53 7.13 15.70
C ARG A 126 9.77 8.00 15.54
N ASP A 127 10.86 7.54 16.15
CA ASP A 127 12.22 8.03 15.94
C ASP A 127 12.98 7.07 15.04
N THR A 128 13.68 7.57 14.04
CA THR A 128 14.69 6.79 13.30
C THR A 128 15.97 6.76 14.12
N LEU A 129 16.41 5.58 14.53
CA LEU A 129 17.63 5.37 15.31
C LEU A 129 18.85 5.19 14.40
N GLU A 130 18.68 4.45 13.29
CA GLU A 130 19.74 4.15 12.34
C GLU A 130 19.18 3.90 10.94
N THR A 131 19.92 4.31 9.92
CA THR A 131 19.65 3.96 8.52
C THR A 131 20.97 3.60 7.85
N ARG A 132 21.11 2.37 7.36
CA ARG A 132 22.24 1.91 6.56
C ARG A 132 21.73 1.61 5.15
N LEU A 133 22.06 2.50 4.22
CA LEU A 133 21.61 2.38 2.82
C LEU A 133 22.20 1.14 2.13
N ASN A 134 23.47 0.80 2.44
CA ASN A 134 24.15 -0.39 1.94
C ASN A 134 23.96 -0.56 0.41
N VAL A 135 23.47 -1.72 -0.04
CA VAL A 135 23.20 -2.02 -1.47
C VAL A 135 22.22 -1.06 -2.13
N LEU A 136 21.37 -0.39 -1.35
CA LEU A 136 20.37 0.53 -1.92
C LEU A 136 20.99 1.72 -2.66
N LEU A 137 22.22 2.12 -2.29
CA LEU A 137 22.99 3.15 -3.00
C LEU A 137 23.39 2.74 -4.42
N GLU A 138 23.37 1.45 -4.73
CA GLU A 138 23.78 0.89 -6.01
C GLU A 138 22.58 0.52 -6.89
N LEU A 139 21.38 0.71 -6.40
CA LEU A 139 20.16 0.37 -7.15
C LEU A 139 20.03 1.24 -8.41
N ASP A 140 20.29 0.63 -9.56
CA ASP A 140 20.02 1.18 -10.88
C ASP A 140 19.11 0.20 -11.64
N PRO A 141 17.78 0.33 -11.50
CA PRO A 141 16.85 -0.70 -11.91
C PRO A 141 16.87 -0.89 -13.44
N VAL A 142 17.01 -2.14 -13.85
CA VAL A 142 16.79 -2.57 -15.24
C VAL A 142 15.56 -3.50 -15.24
N LEU A 143 14.47 -3.02 -15.85
CA LEU A 143 13.23 -3.80 -15.89
C LEU A 143 13.38 -5.02 -16.80
N PRO A 144 13.08 -6.22 -16.29
CA PRO A 144 12.84 -7.38 -17.14
C PRO A 144 11.81 -7.06 -18.24
N GLU A 145 11.97 -7.64 -19.42
CA GLU A 145 11.06 -7.36 -20.55
C GLU A 145 9.59 -7.64 -20.20
N ALA A 146 9.35 -8.71 -19.44
CA ALA A 146 8.00 -9.07 -19.00
C ALA A 146 7.34 -8.03 -18.08
N TYR A 147 8.12 -7.12 -17.46
CA TYR A 147 7.60 -6.10 -16.54
C TYR A 147 7.20 -4.82 -17.28
N ARG A 148 7.81 -4.54 -18.44
CA ARG A 148 7.69 -3.26 -19.13
C ARG A 148 6.29 -2.95 -19.68
N SER A 149 5.43 -3.95 -19.76
CA SER A 149 4.04 -3.81 -20.21
C SER A 149 3.03 -4.10 -19.10
N ALA A 150 3.45 -4.06 -17.83
CA ALA A 150 2.55 -4.24 -16.69
C ALA A 150 1.52 -3.10 -16.66
N PRO A 151 0.22 -3.41 -16.56
CA PRO A 151 -0.83 -2.38 -16.56
C PRO A 151 -0.90 -1.60 -15.26
N TYR A 152 -0.34 -2.12 -14.16
CA TYR A 152 -0.33 -1.47 -12.85
C TYR A 152 1.11 -1.32 -12.35
N VAL A 153 1.41 -0.14 -11.81
CA VAL A 153 2.72 0.17 -11.23
C VAL A 153 2.54 0.75 -9.83
N MET A 154 3.21 0.14 -8.84
CA MET A 154 3.33 0.69 -7.50
C MET A 154 4.76 1.17 -7.27
N LEU A 155 4.91 2.46 -7.12
CA LEU A 155 6.14 3.12 -6.70
C LEU A 155 6.14 3.21 -5.17
N GLY A 156 6.66 2.19 -4.51
CA GLY A 156 6.86 2.18 -3.06
C GLY A 156 7.91 3.20 -2.63
N ASN A 157 8.01 3.44 -1.34
CA ASN A 157 8.96 4.41 -0.79
C ASN A 157 10.40 4.08 -1.21
N LEU A 158 10.98 4.96 -2.03
CA LEU A 158 12.34 4.85 -2.57
C LEU A 158 12.79 6.21 -3.12
N ASP A 159 14.08 6.32 -3.51
CA ASP A 159 14.61 7.50 -4.19
C ASP A 159 13.75 7.85 -5.43
N PRO A 160 13.23 9.10 -5.53
CA PRO A 160 12.43 9.54 -6.66
C PRO A 160 13.13 9.38 -8.03
N VAL A 161 14.47 9.46 -8.07
CA VAL A 161 15.24 9.21 -9.30
C VAL A 161 15.05 7.76 -9.76
N VAL A 162 15.10 6.81 -8.83
CA VAL A 162 14.88 5.38 -9.12
C VAL A 162 13.44 5.13 -9.55
N GLN A 163 12.46 5.72 -8.84
CA GLN A 163 11.05 5.64 -9.21
C GLN A 163 10.81 6.18 -10.63
N GLY A 164 11.42 7.32 -10.98
CA GLY A 164 11.35 7.90 -12.32
C GLY A 164 11.94 7.00 -13.40
N LYS A 165 13.11 6.38 -13.15
CA LYS A 165 13.76 5.43 -14.07
C LYS A 165 12.90 4.19 -14.36
N VAL A 166 12.12 3.72 -13.39
CA VAL A 166 11.17 2.62 -13.61
C VAL A 166 10.09 3.03 -14.59
N LEU A 167 9.49 4.21 -14.41
CA LEU A 167 8.48 4.72 -15.34
C LEU A 167 9.02 4.99 -16.75
N ASP A 168 10.29 5.38 -16.88
CA ASP A 168 10.94 5.65 -18.16
C ASP A 168 11.16 4.37 -18.99
N GLN A 169 11.19 3.20 -18.36
CA GLN A 169 11.40 1.91 -19.01
C GLN A 169 10.10 1.19 -19.40
N MET A 170 8.94 1.75 -19.04
CA MET A 170 7.66 1.18 -19.45
C MET A 170 7.45 1.37 -20.97
N ASN A 171 7.01 0.31 -21.66
CA ASN A 171 6.75 0.35 -23.11
C ASN A 171 5.63 1.31 -23.48
N GLU A 172 4.64 1.45 -22.58
CA GLU A 172 3.51 2.36 -22.72
C GLU A 172 3.09 2.86 -21.32
N ARG A 173 2.27 3.93 -21.28
CA ARG A 173 1.75 4.41 -20.01
C ARG A 173 0.89 3.34 -19.35
N PRO A 174 1.20 2.94 -18.10
CA PRO A 174 0.36 2.01 -17.36
C PRO A 174 -1.08 2.52 -17.19
N ALA A 175 -2.02 1.60 -17.06
CA ALA A 175 -3.42 1.93 -16.78
C ALA A 175 -3.60 2.65 -15.45
N LEU A 176 -2.73 2.34 -14.46
CA LEU A 176 -2.70 3.02 -13.17
C LEU A 176 -1.28 3.02 -12.58
N VAL A 177 -0.84 4.20 -12.14
CA VAL A 177 0.40 4.38 -11.39
C VAL A 177 0.04 4.94 -10.01
N VAL A 178 0.39 4.19 -8.97
CA VAL A 178 0.25 4.59 -7.56
C VAL A 178 1.64 4.81 -6.98
N MET A 179 1.81 5.84 -6.18
CA MET A 179 3.09 6.20 -5.55
C MET A 179 2.92 6.37 -4.05
N ASP A 180 3.88 5.88 -3.30
CA ASP A 180 4.14 6.25 -1.90
C ASP A 180 5.50 6.95 -1.80
N THR A 181 5.68 7.76 -0.75
CA THR A 181 6.91 8.48 -0.46
C THR A 181 7.04 8.74 1.03
N MET A 182 8.11 9.44 1.44
CA MET A 182 8.31 9.84 2.84
C MET A 182 8.99 11.21 2.93
N ASN A 183 8.93 11.81 4.12
CA ASN A 183 9.54 13.12 4.42
C ASN A 183 11.02 13.20 4.07
N PHE A 184 11.79 12.13 4.22
CA PHE A 184 13.21 12.13 3.84
C PHE A 184 13.44 12.62 2.39
N TRP A 185 12.61 12.19 1.45
CA TRP A 185 12.70 12.61 0.05
C TRP A 185 12.18 14.03 -0.16
N MET A 186 11.25 14.49 0.66
CA MET A 186 10.80 15.88 0.67
C MET A 186 11.92 16.83 1.13
N ASP A 187 12.77 16.38 2.05
CA ASP A 187 13.90 17.17 2.56
C ASP A 187 15.12 17.13 1.62
N SER A 188 15.37 15.98 0.98
CA SER A 188 16.62 15.72 0.26
C SER A 188 16.51 15.79 -1.27
N ALA A 189 15.31 15.56 -1.86
CA ALA A 189 15.11 15.39 -3.30
C ALA A 189 13.78 15.98 -3.82
N MET A 190 13.30 17.09 -3.24
CA MET A 190 11.98 17.68 -3.49
C MET A 190 11.67 17.89 -4.99
N ASP A 191 12.63 18.40 -5.77
CA ASP A 191 12.38 18.68 -7.18
C ASP A 191 12.14 17.40 -7.97
N LYS A 192 12.96 16.36 -7.73
CA LYS A 192 12.79 15.03 -8.35
C LYS A 192 11.52 14.35 -7.89
N LEU A 193 11.16 14.50 -6.62
CA LEU A 193 9.91 14.01 -6.08
C LEU A 193 8.71 14.63 -6.81
N LYS A 194 8.69 15.94 -7.02
CA LYS A 194 7.63 16.63 -7.77
C LYS A 194 7.56 16.19 -9.25
N GLU A 195 8.72 15.95 -9.89
CA GLU A 195 8.76 15.41 -11.25
C GLU A 195 8.04 14.06 -11.35
N VAL A 196 8.22 13.17 -10.35
CA VAL A 196 7.56 11.86 -10.33
C VAL A 196 6.10 11.98 -9.94
N ILE A 197 5.75 12.82 -8.94
CA ILE A 197 4.36 13.09 -8.53
C ILE A 197 3.52 13.55 -9.73
N ALA A 198 4.07 14.37 -10.62
CA ALA A 198 3.36 14.82 -11.81
C ALA A 198 3.04 13.70 -12.82
N ARG A 199 3.61 12.51 -12.67
CA ARG A 199 3.48 11.36 -13.59
C ARG A 199 2.58 10.25 -13.04
N VAL A 200 2.14 10.35 -11.78
CA VAL A 200 1.33 9.30 -11.15
C VAL A 200 -0.16 9.64 -11.17
N ASP A 201 -1.00 8.62 -11.06
CA ASP A 201 -2.46 8.80 -10.99
C ASP A 201 -2.94 8.98 -9.55
N ILE A 202 -2.31 8.27 -8.61
CA ILE A 202 -2.67 8.30 -7.19
C ILE A 202 -1.40 8.47 -6.35
N LEU A 203 -1.40 9.43 -5.44
CA LEU A 203 -0.39 9.57 -4.40
C LEU A 203 -0.97 9.09 -3.07
N THR A 204 -0.23 8.21 -2.36
CA THR A 204 -0.56 7.74 -1.01
C THR A 204 0.49 8.23 -0.04
N ILE A 205 0.12 9.06 0.93
CA ILE A 205 1.03 9.63 1.93
C ILE A 205 0.34 9.74 3.29
N ASN A 206 1.11 9.94 4.35
CA ASN A 206 0.52 10.22 5.65
C ASN A 206 0.16 11.72 5.80
N ASP A 207 -0.52 12.07 6.87
CA ASP A 207 -1.00 13.45 7.09
C ASP A 207 0.13 14.43 7.40
N ALA A 208 1.22 14.01 8.03
CA ALA A 208 2.40 14.84 8.25
C ALA A 208 3.12 15.12 6.91
N GLU A 209 3.28 14.12 6.07
CA GLU A 209 3.83 14.24 4.72
C GLU A 209 2.97 15.13 3.83
N ALA A 210 1.64 15.01 3.91
CA ALA A 210 0.72 15.87 3.17
C ALA A 210 0.87 17.34 3.57
N ARG A 211 1.03 17.64 4.87
CA ARG A 211 1.29 18.98 5.35
C ARG A 211 2.65 19.50 4.91
N GLN A 212 3.69 18.69 5.00
CA GLN A 212 5.04 19.06 4.59
C GLN A 212 5.12 19.36 3.09
N LEU A 213 4.61 18.45 2.25
CA LEU A 213 4.64 18.58 0.79
C LEU A 213 3.87 19.84 0.30
N SER A 214 2.76 20.14 0.94
CA SER A 214 1.87 21.26 0.54
C SER A 214 2.19 22.59 1.23
N GLY A 215 2.82 22.55 2.42
CA GLY A 215 2.98 23.71 3.31
C GLY A 215 1.67 24.16 3.97
N GLU A 216 0.64 23.30 4.04
CA GLU A 216 -0.68 23.62 4.58
C GLU A 216 -1.01 22.80 5.83
N HIS A 217 -1.60 23.42 6.85
CA HIS A 217 -2.08 22.70 8.04
C HIS A 217 -3.38 21.94 7.78
N SER A 218 -4.29 22.52 7.00
CA SER A 218 -5.55 21.88 6.64
C SER A 218 -5.33 20.81 5.58
N LEU A 219 -5.74 19.59 5.87
CA LEU A 219 -5.63 18.47 4.90
C LEU A 219 -6.44 18.71 3.63
N VAL A 220 -7.56 19.43 3.71
CA VAL A 220 -8.35 19.82 2.53
C VAL A 220 -7.58 20.80 1.63
N LYS A 221 -6.92 21.79 2.23
CA LYS A 221 -6.06 22.72 1.47
C LYS A 221 -4.81 22.04 0.94
N ALA A 222 -4.21 21.15 1.76
CA ALA A 222 -3.08 20.32 1.35
C ALA A 222 -3.43 19.47 0.12
N ALA A 223 -4.59 18.78 0.16
CA ALA A 223 -5.06 17.97 -0.94
C ALA A 223 -5.22 18.77 -2.24
N ASN A 224 -5.84 19.93 -2.19
CA ASN A 224 -6.00 20.80 -3.37
C ASN A 224 -4.65 21.17 -4.00
N LYS A 225 -3.65 21.51 -3.17
CA LYS A 225 -2.29 21.83 -3.66
C LYS A 225 -1.59 20.61 -4.26
N ILE A 226 -1.71 19.46 -3.61
CA ILE A 226 -1.05 18.23 -4.05
C ILE A 226 -1.69 17.71 -5.34
N LEU A 227 -3.02 17.70 -5.44
CA LEU A 227 -3.72 17.33 -6.68
C LEU A 227 -3.35 18.24 -7.85
N ALA A 228 -3.09 19.53 -7.59
CA ALA A 228 -2.60 20.46 -8.61
C ALA A 228 -1.17 20.15 -9.10
N MET A 229 -0.41 19.28 -8.41
CA MET A 229 0.92 18.82 -8.87
C MET A 229 0.84 17.71 -9.92
N GLY A 230 -0.33 17.06 -10.13
CA GLY A 230 -0.51 16.05 -11.18
C GLY A 230 -1.44 14.87 -10.84
N PRO A 231 -1.42 14.30 -9.63
CA PRO A 231 -2.24 13.14 -9.31
C PRO A 231 -3.74 13.43 -9.46
N LYS A 232 -4.50 12.44 -9.95
CA LYS A 232 -5.97 12.52 -10.00
C LYS A 232 -6.61 12.31 -8.63
N TYR A 233 -5.94 11.54 -7.80
CA TYR A 233 -6.41 11.20 -6.46
C TYR A 233 -5.28 11.28 -5.44
N LEU A 234 -5.63 11.66 -4.22
CA LEU A 234 -4.73 11.65 -3.07
C LEU A 234 -5.35 10.81 -1.96
N VAL A 235 -4.60 9.87 -1.44
CA VAL A 235 -4.92 9.14 -0.22
C VAL A 235 -4.05 9.67 0.90
N VAL A 236 -4.68 10.14 1.99
CA VAL A 236 -3.99 10.60 3.19
C VAL A 236 -4.22 9.61 4.32
N LYS A 237 -3.20 8.84 4.63
CA LYS A 237 -3.18 7.87 5.75
C LYS A 237 -3.02 8.61 7.08
N LYS A 238 -3.74 8.21 8.12
CA LYS A 238 -3.76 8.88 9.43
C LYS A 238 -3.58 7.90 10.60
N GLY A 239 -2.90 6.80 10.39
CA GLY A 239 -2.70 5.76 11.39
C GLY A 239 -4.03 5.26 11.96
N GLU A 240 -4.16 5.25 13.29
CA GLU A 240 -5.38 4.84 14.00
C GLU A 240 -6.63 5.67 13.69
N HIS A 241 -6.44 6.85 13.08
CA HIS A 241 -7.54 7.73 12.67
C HIS A 241 -8.01 7.48 11.23
N GLY A 242 -7.62 6.36 10.60
CA GLY A 242 -8.09 5.95 9.29
C GLY A 242 -7.44 6.64 8.11
N ALA A 243 -8.17 6.84 7.02
CA ALA A 243 -7.66 7.41 5.78
C ALA A 243 -8.70 8.33 5.09
N LEU A 244 -8.19 9.35 4.39
CA LEU A 244 -8.97 10.24 3.54
C LEU A 244 -8.62 10.01 2.08
N LEU A 245 -9.61 9.93 1.22
CA LEU A 245 -9.47 9.95 -0.24
C LEU A 245 -10.00 11.27 -0.77
N PHE A 246 -9.17 11.98 -1.53
CA PHE A 246 -9.53 13.23 -2.22
C PHE A 246 -9.43 13.05 -3.73
N GLY A 247 -10.38 13.63 -4.48
CA GLY A 247 -10.36 13.68 -5.94
C GLY A 247 -11.75 13.93 -6.53
N GLN A 248 -11.82 14.49 -7.73
CA GLN A 248 -13.08 14.80 -8.43
C GLN A 248 -14.04 15.66 -7.58
N ASP A 249 -13.52 16.64 -6.85
CA ASP A 249 -14.28 17.49 -5.91
C ASP A 249 -15.04 16.72 -4.82
N ARG A 250 -14.62 15.47 -4.55
CA ARG A 250 -15.19 14.56 -3.57
C ARG A 250 -14.16 14.22 -2.50
N VAL A 251 -14.65 13.97 -1.30
CA VAL A 251 -13.87 13.45 -0.17
C VAL A 251 -14.57 12.21 0.37
N PHE A 252 -13.79 11.18 0.65
CA PHE A 252 -14.27 10.00 1.37
C PHE A 252 -13.37 9.77 2.58
N PHE A 253 -13.97 9.42 3.70
CA PHE A 253 -13.27 9.03 4.92
C PHE A 253 -13.56 7.56 5.24
N ALA A 254 -12.51 6.79 5.49
CA ALA A 254 -12.57 5.45 6.04
C ALA A 254 -11.96 5.46 7.45
N PRO A 255 -12.62 4.87 8.46
CA PRO A 255 -11.98 4.68 9.77
C PRO A 255 -10.83 3.69 9.67
N ALA A 256 -9.95 3.67 10.68
CA ALA A 256 -9.14 2.49 10.95
C ALA A 256 -9.96 1.49 11.78
N LEU A 257 -9.59 0.21 11.72
CA LEU A 257 -10.14 -0.77 12.64
C LEU A 257 -9.52 -0.58 14.02
N PRO A 258 -10.30 -0.40 15.10
CA PRO A 258 -9.78 -0.39 16.45
C PRO A 258 -9.20 -1.77 16.78
N LEU A 259 -7.89 -1.84 17.02
CA LEU A 259 -7.22 -3.06 17.46
C LEU A 259 -7.01 -2.98 18.98
N GLU A 260 -7.22 -4.09 19.67
CA GLU A 260 -6.96 -4.18 21.12
C GLU A 260 -5.45 -4.11 21.40
N ASP A 261 -4.66 -4.84 20.62
CA ASP A 261 -3.21 -4.88 20.74
C ASP A 261 -2.55 -4.44 19.42
N ILE A 262 -1.60 -3.51 19.50
CA ILE A 262 -0.73 -3.09 18.41
C ILE A 262 0.71 -3.42 18.80
N ILE A 263 1.29 -4.39 18.11
CA ILE A 263 2.66 -4.87 18.42
C ILE A 263 3.68 -4.08 17.62
N ASP A 264 3.46 -3.92 16.30
CA ASP A 264 4.39 -3.26 15.39
C ASP A 264 3.64 -2.61 14.19
N PRO A 265 3.58 -1.27 14.11
CA PRO A 265 2.94 -0.60 12.99
C PRO A 265 3.88 -0.41 11.77
N THR A 266 5.13 -0.92 11.83
CA THR A 266 6.09 -0.83 10.71
C THR A 266 5.56 -1.56 9.49
N GLY A 267 5.60 -0.90 8.34
CA GLY A 267 5.09 -1.48 7.09
C GLY A 267 3.56 -1.46 6.94
N ALA A 268 2.79 -0.98 7.95
CA ALA A 268 1.34 -0.88 7.82
C ALA A 268 0.92 0.03 6.65
N GLY A 269 1.63 1.14 6.44
CA GLY A 269 1.43 2.04 5.29
C GLY A 269 1.70 1.36 3.94
N ASP A 270 2.76 0.56 3.87
CA ASP A 270 3.13 -0.19 2.67
C ASP A 270 2.14 -1.34 2.41
N THR A 271 1.72 -2.03 3.47
CA THR A 271 0.69 -3.07 3.40
C THR A 271 -0.65 -2.49 2.95
N PHE A 272 -1.02 -1.30 3.45
CA PHE A 272 -2.17 -0.55 2.95
C PHE A 272 -2.05 -0.33 1.44
N ALA A 273 -0.92 0.19 0.97
CA ALA A 273 -0.69 0.47 -0.45
C ALA A 273 -0.75 -0.80 -1.31
N GLY A 274 -0.20 -1.91 -0.81
CA GLY A 274 -0.26 -3.22 -1.47
C GLY A 274 -1.68 -3.76 -1.60
N GLY A 275 -2.47 -3.75 -0.52
CA GLY A 275 -3.88 -4.14 -0.54
C GLY A 275 -4.72 -3.24 -1.44
N PHE A 276 -4.50 -1.94 -1.36
CA PHE A 276 -5.18 -0.93 -2.18
C PHE A 276 -4.95 -1.16 -3.68
N ILE A 277 -3.68 -1.23 -4.12
CA ILE A 277 -3.39 -1.41 -5.55
C ILE A 277 -3.71 -2.83 -6.04
N GLY A 278 -3.49 -3.85 -5.21
CA GLY A 278 -3.84 -5.24 -5.54
C GLY A 278 -5.33 -5.40 -5.83
N TYR A 279 -6.18 -4.79 -5.00
CA TYR A 279 -7.62 -4.77 -5.22
C TYR A 279 -8.01 -4.01 -6.50
N LEU A 280 -7.41 -2.85 -6.77
CA LEU A 280 -7.67 -2.08 -7.99
C LEU A 280 -7.22 -2.83 -9.24
N ALA A 281 -6.06 -3.48 -9.21
CA ALA A 281 -5.56 -4.29 -10.32
C ALA A 281 -6.48 -5.50 -10.58
N ARG A 282 -6.98 -6.14 -9.53
CA ARG A 282 -7.93 -7.25 -9.65
C ARG A 282 -9.28 -6.84 -10.24
N THR A 283 -9.84 -5.71 -9.78
CA THR A 283 -11.15 -5.23 -10.22
C THR A 283 -11.13 -4.51 -11.56
N LYS A 284 -9.97 -3.95 -11.94
CA LYS A 284 -9.78 -3.13 -13.16
C LYS A 284 -10.78 -1.95 -13.26
N ASP A 285 -11.26 -1.47 -12.11
CA ASP A 285 -12.18 -0.34 -11.99
C ASP A 285 -11.52 0.77 -11.16
N HIS A 286 -11.30 1.92 -11.78
CA HIS A 286 -10.68 3.09 -11.16
C HIS A 286 -11.71 4.19 -10.83
N SER A 287 -13.00 3.84 -10.77
CA SER A 287 -14.06 4.76 -10.35
C SER A 287 -13.86 5.18 -8.89
N PHE A 288 -14.31 6.38 -8.54
CA PHE A 288 -14.22 6.87 -7.16
C PHE A 288 -14.90 5.92 -6.16
N ASP A 289 -15.99 5.28 -6.55
CA ASP A 289 -16.69 4.34 -5.68
C ASP A 289 -15.93 3.03 -5.48
N ASN A 290 -15.15 2.60 -6.48
CA ASN A 290 -14.26 1.45 -6.31
C ASN A 290 -12.99 1.83 -5.53
N LEU A 291 -12.50 3.07 -5.69
CA LEU A 291 -11.41 3.59 -4.84
C LEU A 291 -11.79 3.61 -3.36
N LYS A 292 -13.05 3.93 -3.00
CA LYS A 292 -13.53 3.82 -1.61
C LYS A 292 -13.41 2.39 -1.07
N ARG A 293 -13.78 1.39 -1.87
CA ARG A 293 -13.62 -0.03 -1.49
C ARG A 293 -12.14 -0.40 -1.34
N ALA A 294 -11.30 0.06 -2.27
CA ALA A 294 -9.86 -0.16 -2.19
C ALA A 294 -9.24 0.44 -0.92
N ILE A 295 -9.72 1.60 -0.43
CA ILE A 295 -9.31 2.18 0.86
C ILE A 295 -9.65 1.24 2.02
N ILE A 296 -10.85 0.69 2.07
CA ILE A 296 -11.25 -0.27 3.12
C ILE A 296 -10.38 -1.52 3.07
N ILE A 297 -10.15 -2.06 1.86
CA ILE A 297 -9.26 -3.21 1.66
C ILE A 297 -7.83 -2.89 2.14
N GLY A 298 -7.28 -1.74 1.74
CA GLY A 298 -5.96 -1.30 2.20
C GLY A 298 -5.90 -1.18 3.73
N SER A 299 -6.94 -0.61 4.36
CA SER A 299 -7.02 -0.48 5.82
C SER A 299 -7.13 -1.84 6.51
N ALA A 300 -7.90 -2.79 5.95
CA ALA A 300 -8.01 -4.15 6.45
C ALA A 300 -6.65 -4.88 6.39
N MET A 301 -5.95 -4.78 5.26
CA MET A 301 -4.62 -5.38 5.11
C MET A 301 -3.61 -4.76 6.07
N ALA A 302 -3.59 -3.44 6.21
CA ALA A 302 -2.70 -2.73 7.14
C ALA A 302 -2.91 -3.15 8.60
N SER A 303 -4.15 -3.44 9.01
CA SER A 303 -4.46 -3.86 10.38
C SER A 303 -3.81 -5.19 10.76
N PHE A 304 -3.66 -6.13 9.81
CA PHE A 304 -2.94 -7.38 10.07
C PHE A 304 -1.45 -7.15 10.37
N THR A 305 -0.80 -6.24 9.66
CA THR A 305 0.62 -5.95 9.90
C THR A 305 0.87 -5.50 11.33
N CYS A 306 -0.06 -4.76 11.94
CA CYS A 306 0.07 -4.27 13.31
C CYS A 306 0.03 -5.37 14.40
N GLU A 307 -0.39 -6.61 14.08
CA GLU A 307 -0.60 -7.69 15.05
C GLU A 307 0.68 -8.45 15.44
N LYS A 308 1.76 -8.39 14.60
CA LYS A 308 3.05 -9.06 14.84
C LYS A 308 4.21 -8.21 14.33
N PHE A 309 5.43 -8.53 14.75
CA PHE A 309 6.62 -7.89 14.21
C PHE A 309 6.89 -8.26 12.75
N GLY A 310 7.32 -7.27 11.96
CA GLY A 310 7.73 -7.47 10.59
C GLY A 310 6.64 -8.11 9.71
N ILE A 311 7.04 -9.06 8.88
CA ILE A 311 6.15 -9.71 7.93
C ILE A 311 5.41 -10.95 8.48
N GLU A 312 5.61 -11.30 9.75
CA GLU A 312 5.13 -12.58 10.32
C GLU A 312 3.61 -12.76 10.16
N ARG A 313 2.82 -11.72 10.41
CA ARG A 313 1.36 -11.85 10.29
C ARG A 313 0.90 -11.80 8.84
N ILE A 314 1.41 -10.88 8.03
CA ILE A 314 0.95 -10.71 6.66
C ILE A 314 1.23 -11.94 5.77
N ILE A 315 2.27 -12.70 6.07
CA ILE A 315 2.59 -13.96 5.40
C ILE A 315 1.55 -15.06 5.69
N GLU A 316 0.91 -15.03 6.85
CA GLU A 316 -0.06 -16.05 7.29
C GLU A 316 -1.50 -15.71 6.88
N VAL A 317 -1.77 -14.47 6.42
CA VAL A 317 -3.13 -14.02 6.12
C VAL A 317 -3.78 -14.87 5.04
N SER A 318 -4.91 -15.46 5.38
CA SER A 318 -5.76 -16.23 4.48
C SER A 318 -6.85 -15.35 3.84
N ARG A 319 -7.55 -15.90 2.86
CA ARG A 319 -8.70 -15.22 2.26
C ARG A 319 -9.84 -15.03 3.24
N GLU A 320 -10.08 -16.03 4.08
CA GLU A 320 -11.09 -16.00 5.13
C GLU A 320 -10.80 -14.89 6.14
N ASP A 321 -9.54 -14.76 6.60
CA ASP A 321 -9.13 -13.65 7.47
C ASP A 321 -9.48 -12.28 6.86
N ILE A 322 -9.21 -12.12 5.56
CA ILE A 322 -9.48 -10.85 4.87
C ILE A 322 -10.98 -10.56 4.81
N ASP A 323 -11.78 -11.55 4.43
CA ASP A 323 -13.23 -11.39 4.29
C ASP A 323 -13.88 -11.08 5.67
N GLU A 324 -13.45 -11.75 6.74
CA GLU A 324 -13.88 -11.46 8.12
C GLU A 324 -13.45 -10.04 8.56
N ARG A 325 -12.21 -9.65 8.25
CA ARG A 325 -11.69 -8.32 8.58
C ARG A 325 -12.44 -7.21 7.84
N VAL A 326 -12.76 -7.40 6.58
CA VAL A 326 -13.57 -6.46 5.80
C VAL A 326 -14.99 -6.36 6.36
N GLN A 327 -15.58 -7.48 6.83
CA GLN A 327 -16.89 -7.45 7.47
C GLN A 327 -16.85 -6.62 8.77
N GLN A 328 -15.80 -6.72 9.58
CA GLN A 328 -15.62 -5.88 10.78
C GLN A 328 -15.59 -4.38 10.44
N PHE A 329 -15.00 -3.99 9.30
CA PHE A 329 -15.05 -2.58 8.84
C PHE A 329 -16.45 -2.15 8.45
N VAL A 330 -17.22 -3.04 7.83
CA VAL A 330 -18.62 -2.78 7.47
C VAL A 330 -19.45 -2.56 8.74
N ASP A 331 -19.34 -3.49 9.70
CA ASP A 331 -20.08 -3.43 10.96
C ASP A 331 -19.69 -2.20 11.80
N LEU A 332 -18.43 -1.77 11.73
CA LEU A 332 -17.93 -0.60 12.45
C LEU A 332 -18.59 0.72 12.00
N VAL A 333 -19.03 0.81 10.74
CA VAL A 333 -19.60 2.04 10.17
C VAL A 333 -21.06 1.92 9.80
N ASP A 334 -21.67 0.75 10.07
CA ASP A 334 -23.11 0.54 9.83
C ASP A 334 -23.89 1.20 10.97
N PHE A 335 -24.76 2.14 10.61
CA PHE A 335 -25.68 2.80 11.54
C PHE A 335 -26.95 3.23 10.82
N ASP A 336 -28.04 3.25 11.54
CA ASP A 336 -29.30 3.80 11.08
C ASP A 336 -29.59 5.13 11.79
N ILE A 337 -30.26 6.03 11.12
CA ILE A 337 -30.64 7.34 11.66
C ILE A 337 -32.11 7.64 11.35
N GLU A 338 -32.90 7.86 12.38
CA GLU A 338 -34.26 8.39 12.25
C GLU A 338 -34.24 9.91 12.47
N LEU A 339 -34.67 10.68 11.47
CA LEU A 339 -34.88 12.11 11.64
C LEU A 339 -36.17 12.31 12.42
N VAL A 340 -36.06 12.89 13.61
CA VAL A 340 -37.22 13.27 14.42
C VAL A 340 -37.85 14.50 13.76
N GLU A 341 -39.09 14.35 13.30
CA GLU A 341 -39.87 15.49 12.83
C GLU A 341 -40.17 16.43 14.00
N GLY A 342 -39.79 17.71 13.87
CA GLY A 342 -39.99 18.76 14.88
C GLY A 342 -41.42 19.31 14.87
#